data_305621d348544b600fb7e25ae3727872
#
_entry.id   305621d348544b600fb7e25ae3727872
#
_cell.length_a   1.000
_cell.length_b   1.000
_cell.length_c   1.000
_cell.angle_alpha   90.00
_cell.angle_beta   90.00
_cell.angle_gamma   90.00
#
_symmetry.space_group_name_H-M   'P 1'
#
loop_
_entity.id
_entity.type
_entity.pdbx_description
1 polymer ?
#
loop_
_entity_poly.entity_id
_entity_poly.type
_entity_poly.pdbx_seq_one_letter_code
_entity_poly.pdbx_strand_id
1 'polypeptide(L)'
;MEFELNSKEPIYIQIKRFMKMRIVSGELKEGERLLSVRDYASELKVNPNTILRVYSELENEGLISTQRGIGKFVTEDVENIKVLRKQASTDLLKDFILKSKVLGFSKEEIVELIRSMYEEV
;
A
#
# COMPACT_ATOMS: atom_id res chain seq x y z
N MET A 1 -5.31 6.81 -7.29
CA MET A 1 -4.15 5.89 -7.36
C MET A 1 -4.44 4.83 -8.41
N GLU A 2 -3.62 4.76 -9.43
CA GLU A 2 -3.79 3.80 -10.51
C GLU A 2 -2.87 2.60 -10.31
N PHE A 3 -3.36 1.43 -10.71
CA PHE A 3 -2.60 0.20 -10.62
C PHE A 3 -2.01 -0.15 -11.98
N GLU A 4 -0.70 -0.32 -12.03
CA GLU A 4 0.00 -0.76 -13.23
C GLU A 4 0.83 -2.00 -12.92
N LEU A 5 0.59 -3.07 -13.70
CA LEU A 5 1.38 -4.28 -13.60
C LEU A 5 2.69 -4.13 -14.36
N ASN A 6 3.76 -4.68 -13.78
CA ASN A 6 5.03 -4.85 -14.49
C ASN A 6 5.43 -6.33 -14.44
N SER A 7 6.44 -6.69 -15.22
CA SER A 7 6.88 -8.09 -15.35
C SER A 7 8.00 -8.48 -14.37
N LYS A 8 8.43 -7.56 -13.50
CA LYS A 8 9.61 -7.76 -12.66
C LYS A 8 9.33 -8.53 -11.37
N GLU A 9 8.09 -8.50 -10.90
CA GLU A 9 7.70 -9.13 -9.65
C GLU A 9 6.46 -9.99 -9.85
N PRO A 10 6.22 -10.98 -8.97
CA PRO A 10 4.97 -11.73 -9.01
C PRO A 10 3.76 -10.80 -8.92
N ILE A 11 2.72 -11.13 -9.67
CA ILE A 11 1.51 -10.31 -9.76
C ILE A 11 0.89 -10.09 -8.37
N TYR A 12 0.79 -11.14 -7.55
CA TYR A 12 0.14 -11.00 -6.24
C TYR A 12 0.86 -10.02 -5.31
N ILE A 13 2.19 -9.96 -5.40
CA ILE A 13 2.98 -9.02 -4.59
C ILE A 13 2.68 -7.59 -5.00
N GLN A 14 2.57 -7.33 -6.29
CA GLN A 14 2.25 -6.02 -6.81
C GLN A 14 0.86 -5.57 -6.39
N ILE A 15 -0.14 -6.45 -6.50
CA ILE A 15 -1.52 -6.15 -6.11
C ILE A 15 -1.61 -5.94 -4.61
N LYS A 16 -0.95 -6.79 -3.82
CA LYS A 16 -0.93 -6.66 -2.36
C LYS A 16 -0.34 -5.32 -1.94
N ARG A 17 0.78 -4.92 -2.52
CA ARG A 17 1.42 -3.63 -2.22
C ARG A 17 0.49 -2.48 -2.59
N PHE A 18 -0.15 -2.55 -3.72
CA PHE A 18 -1.09 -1.53 -4.18
C PHE A 18 -2.27 -1.37 -3.21
N MET A 19 -2.92 -2.48 -2.84
CA MET A 19 -4.03 -2.43 -1.89
C MET A 19 -3.60 -1.93 -0.51
N LYS A 20 -2.45 -2.39 -0.03
CA LYS A 20 -1.91 -1.96 1.25
C LYS A 20 -1.70 -0.44 1.26
N MET A 21 -1.15 0.11 0.18
CA MET A 21 -0.97 1.54 0.05
C MET A 21 -2.29 2.29 0.04
N ARG A 22 -3.31 1.77 -0.62
CA ARG A 22 -4.64 2.38 -0.65
C ARG A 22 -5.28 2.40 0.74
N ILE A 23 -5.05 1.36 1.54
CA ILE A 23 -5.57 1.29 2.91
C ILE A 23 -4.81 2.25 3.82
N VAL A 24 -3.49 2.22 3.81
CA VAL A 24 -2.70 3.06 4.73
C VAL A 24 -2.76 4.53 4.37
N SER A 25 -2.99 4.88 3.11
CA SER A 25 -3.15 6.27 2.68
C SER A 25 -4.53 6.83 2.98
N GLY A 26 -5.50 5.98 3.31
CA GLY A 26 -6.88 6.40 3.54
C GLY A 26 -7.73 6.50 2.29
N GLU A 27 -7.20 6.12 1.11
CA GLU A 27 -8.01 6.05 -0.12
C GLU A 27 -9.13 5.03 0.04
N LEU A 28 -8.81 3.85 0.58
CA LEU A 28 -9.81 2.92 1.09
C LEU A 28 -9.98 3.22 2.58
N LYS A 29 -11.18 3.56 2.98
CA LYS A 29 -11.45 4.02 4.35
C LYS A 29 -11.66 2.85 5.31
N GLU A 30 -11.38 3.09 6.58
CA GLU A 30 -11.65 2.10 7.63
C GLU A 30 -13.10 1.65 7.58
N GLY A 31 -13.31 0.33 7.65
CA GLY A 31 -14.65 -0.27 7.61
C GLY A 31 -15.26 -0.32 6.22
N GLU A 32 -14.61 0.23 5.20
CA GLU A 32 -15.14 0.21 3.84
C GLU A 32 -15.22 -1.22 3.31
N ARG A 33 -16.33 -1.55 2.64
CA ARG A 33 -16.49 -2.84 2.02
C ARG A 33 -15.65 -2.95 0.77
N LEU A 34 -14.91 -4.05 0.65
CA LEU A 34 -14.08 -4.33 -0.50
C LEU A 34 -14.87 -5.08 -1.56
N LEU A 35 -14.43 -5.01 -2.80
CA LEU A 35 -14.97 -5.83 -3.86
C LEU A 35 -14.76 -7.31 -3.51
N SER A 36 -15.69 -8.16 -3.96
CA SER A 36 -15.51 -9.60 -3.82
C SER A 36 -14.25 -10.04 -4.56
N VAL A 37 -13.71 -11.20 -4.19
CA VAL A 37 -12.55 -11.77 -4.89
C VAL A 37 -12.81 -11.84 -6.39
N ARG A 38 -13.98 -12.34 -6.78
CA ARG A 38 -14.34 -12.48 -8.19
C ARG A 38 -14.40 -11.14 -8.91
N ASP A 39 -15.06 -10.16 -8.30
CA ASP A 39 -15.23 -8.85 -8.93
C ASP A 39 -13.92 -8.11 -9.07
N TYR A 40 -13.07 -8.15 -8.05
CA TYR A 40 -11.78 -7.50 -8.11
C TYR A 40 -10.86 -8.18 -9.11
N ALA A 41 -10.87 -9.51 -9.16
CA ALA A 41 -10.09 -10.26 -10.15
C ALA A 41 -10.54 -9.90 -11.58
N SER A 42 -11.84 -9.76 -11.79
CA SER A 42 -12.40 -9.36 -13.09
C SER A 42 -11.96 -7.95 -13.46
N GLU A 43 -12.01 -7.02 -12.50
CA GLU A 43 -11.59 -5.64 -12.71
C GLU A 43 -10.12 -5.54 -13.10
N LEU A 44 -9.25 -6.26 -12.40
CA LEU A 44 -7.81 -6.26 -12.66
C LEU A 44 -7.39 -7.23 -13.77
N LYS A 45 -8.31 -8.05 -14.26
CA LYS A 45 -8.05 -9.05 -15.29
C LYS A 45 -6.98 -10.06 -14.85
N VAL A 46 -7.11 -10.55 -13.64
CA VAL A 46 -6.20 -11.55 -13.06
C VAL A 46 -6.99 -12.76 -12.57
N ASN A 47 -6.27 -13.84 -12.26
CA ASN A 47 -6.88 -15.04 -11.73
C ASN A 47 -7.50 -14.77 -10.35
N PRO A 48 -8.74 -15.22 -10.08
CA PRO A 48 -9.35 -15.07 -8.76
C PRO A 48 -8.51 -15.63 -7.61
N ASN A 49 -7.75 -16.70 -7.84
CA ASN A 49 -6.86 -17.25 -6.82
C ASN A 49 -5.77 -16.26 -6.41
N THR A 50 -5.33 -15.41 -7.33
CA THR A 50 -4.36 -14.34 -7.05
C THR A 50 -4.95 -13.34 -6.04
N ILE A 51 -6.20 -12.93 -6.27
CA ILE A 51 -6.87 -12.00 -5.35
C ILE A 51 -7.17 -12.66 -4.01
N LEU A 52 -7.57 -13.94 -4.03
CA LEU A 52 -7.79 -14.69 -2.80
C LEU A 52 -6.52 -14.69 -1.92
N ARG A 53 -5.38 -14.92 -2.54
CA ARG A 53 -4.09 -14.88 -1.85
C ARG A 53 -3.80 -13.50 -1.28
N VAL A 54 -4.02 -12.45 -2.08
CA VAL A 54 -3.81 -11.06 -1.65
C VAL A 54 -4.67 -10.76 -0.42
N TYR A 55 -5.96 -11.06 -0.49
CA TYR A 55 -6.90 -10.81 0.60
C TYR A 55 -6.52 -11.60 1.86
N SER A 56 -6.13 -12.87 1.69
CA SER A 56 -5.71 -13.70 2.82
C SER A 56 -4.48 -13.15 3.52
N GLU A 57 -3.49 -12.71 2.76
CA GLU A 57 -2.27 -12.14 3.34
C GLU A 57 -2.53 -10.81 4.04
N LEU A 58 -3.36 -9.95 3.45
CA LEU A 58 -3.73 -8.69 4.09
C LEU A 58 -4.58 -8.89 5.34
N GLU A 59 -5.42 -9.93 5.35
CA GLU A 59 -6.18 -10.30 6.53
C GLU A 59 -5.26 -10.79 7.65
N ASN A 60 -4.26 -11.60 7.31
CA ASN A 60 -3.25 -12.05 8.27
C ASN A 60 -2.44 -10.88 8.85
N GLU A 61 -2.25 -9.82 8.08
CA GLU A 61 -1.57 -8.61 8.54
C GLU A 61 -2.49 -7.65 9.30
N GLY A 62 -3.78 -8.01 9.43
CA GLY A 62 -4.74 -7.20 10.18
C GLY A 62 -5.28 -5.99 9.43
N LEU A 63 -5.10 -5.93 8.11
CA LEU A 63 -5.59 -4.81 7.30
C LEU A 63 -6.98 -5.05 6.72
N ILE A 64 -7.39 -6.30 6.61
CA ILE A 64 -8.70 -6.69 6.11
C ILE A 64 -9.37 -7.59 7.15
N SER A 65 -10.67 -7.44 7.31
CA SER A 65 -11.50 -8.31 8.13
C SER A 65 -12.58 -8.97 7.28
N THR A 66 -12.95 -10.19 7.66
CA THR A 66 -14.04 -10.91 7.02
C THR A 66 -15.25 -10.90 7.94
N GLN A 67 -16.40 -10.50 7.40
CA GLN A 67 -17.69 -10.69 8.07
C GLN A 67 -18.37 -11.85 7.37
N ARG A 68 -18.49 -12.96 8.09
CA ARG A 68 -19.00 -14.21 7.54
C ARG A 68 -20.39 -14.02 6.92
N GLY A 69 -20.54 -14.46 5.67
CA GLY A 69 -21.80 -14.33 4.95
C GLY A 69 -22.09 -12.94 4.39
N ILE A 70 -21.22 -11.96 4.66
CA ILE A 70 -21.41 -10.59 4.19
C ILE A 70 -20.32 -10.19 3.22
N GLY A 71 -19.03 -10.30 3.62
CA GLY A 71 -17.93 -9.96 2.74
C GLY A 71 -16.67 -9.55 3.45
N LYS A 72 -15.78 -8.93 2.71
CA LYS A 72 -14.48 -8.43 3.17
C LYS A 72 -14.53 -6.92 3.35
N PHE A 73 -13.86 -6.45 4.38
CA PHE A 73 -13.88 -5.04 4.78
C PHE A 73 -12.48 -4.57 5.15
N VAL A 74 -12.19 -3.31 4.93
CA VAL A 74 -11.00 -2.67 5.48
C VAL A 74 -11.12 -2.70 7.00
N THR A 75 -10.02 -2.97 7.68
CA THR A 75 -10.00 -2.98 9.15
C THR A 75 -10.48 -1.66 9.74
N GLU A 76 -11.08 -1.75 10.93
CA GLU A 76 -11.41 -0.56 11.72
C GLU A 76 -10.32 -0.25 12.75
N ASP A 77 -9.26 -1.04 12.77
CA ASP A 77 -8.11 -0.82 13.66
C ASP A 77 -7.23 0.30 13.13
N VAL A 78 -7.62 1.52 13.43
CA VAL A 78 -6.93 2.73 12.99
C VAL A 78 -5.50 2.79 13.50
N GLU A 79 -5.24 2.27 14.69
CA GLU A 79 -3.90 2.28 15.26
C GLU A 79 -2.94 1.37 14.47
N ASN A 80 -3.42 0.21 14.03
CA ASN A 80 -2.63 -0.67 13.19
C ASN A 80 -2.32 -0.01 11.84
N ILE A 81 -3.30 0.67 11.26
CA ILE A 81 -3.11 1.42 10.00
C ILE A 81 -2.04 2.49 10.19
N LYS A 82 -2.08 3.24 11.29
CA LYS A 82 -1.09 4.29 11.60
C LYS A 82 0.32 3.72 11.74
N VAL A 83 0.45 2.58 12.42
CA VAL A 83 1.74 1.90 12.59
C VAL A 83 2.32 1.50 11.23
N LEU A 84 1.50 0.90 10.38
CA LEU A 84 1.93 0.45 9.06
C LEU A 84 2.26 1.62 8.14
N ARG A 85 1.51 2.73 8.24
CA ARG A 85 1.80 3.95 7.49
C ARG A 85 3.16 4.52 7.88
N LYS A 86 3.42 4.60 9.18
CA LYS A 86 4.69 5.10 9.69
C LYS A 86 5.85 4.21 9.24
N GLN A 87 5.67 2.90 9.30
CA GLN A 87 6.69 1.95 8.87
C GLN A 87 7.00 2.10 7.39
N ALA A 88 5.99 2.21 6.54
CA ALA A 88 6.17 2.42 5.11
C ALA A 88 6.91 3.74 4.83
N SER A 89 6.56 4.81 5.54
CA SER A 89 7.20 6.11 5.40
C SER A 89 8.66 6.06 5.85
N THR A 90 8.94 5.36 6.94
CA THR A 90 10.30 5.22 7.46
C THR A 90 11.19 4.47 6.46
N ASP A 91 10.69 3.40 5.88
CA ASP A 91 11.46 2.63 4.89
C ASP A 91 11.76 3.45 3.65
N LEU A 92 10.76 4.20 3.18
CA LEU A 92 10.91 5.09 2.03
C LEU A 92 11.96 6.16 2.29
N LEU A 93 11.91 6.79 3.47
CA LEU A 93 12.88 7.83 3.86
C LEU A 93 14.29 7.27 4.01
N LYS A 94 14.44 6.09 4.60
CA LYS A 94 15.76 5.46 4.75
C LYS A 94 16.40 5.22 3.39
N ASP A 95 15.65 4.71 2.44
CA ASP A 95 16.14 4.46 1.09
C ASP A 95 16.54 5.77 0.41
N PHE A 96 15.68 6.78 0.51
CA PHE A 96 15.94 8.10 -0.05
C PHE A 96 17.21 8.73 0.55
N ILE A 97 17.35 8.69 1.87
CA ILE A 97 18.51 9.27 2.55
C ILE A 97 19.79 8.54 2.14
N LEU A 98 19.74 7.21 2.08
CA LEU A 98 20.90 6.43 1.69
C LEU A 98 21.37 6.80 0.28
N LYS A 99 20.46 6.86 -0.66
CA LYS A 99 20.76 7.24 -2.05
C LYS A 99 21.25 8.68 -2.16
N SER A 100 20.69 9.58 -1.37
CA SER A 100 21.10 10.98 -1.34
C SER A 100 22.53 11.13 -0.81
N LYS A 101 22.89 10.35 0.21
CA LYS A 101 24.26 10.33 0.73
C LYS A 101 25.25 9.85 -0.32
N VAL A 102 24.90 8.83 -1.09
CA VAL A 102 25.73 8.33 -2.18
C VAL A 102 25.95 9.42 -3.24
N LEU A 103 24.95 10.26 -3.48
CA LEU A 103 25.08 11.40 -4.40
C LEU A 103 25.87 12.57 -3.81
N GLY A 104 26.24 12.50 -2.54
CA GLY A 104 27.05 13.54 -1.90
C GLY A 104 26.27 14.68 -1.26
N PHE A 105 24.94 14.52 -1.13
CA PHE A 105 24.12 15.57 -0.50
C PHE A 105 24.28 15.57 1.02
N SER A 106 24.35 16.77 1.60
CA SER A 106 24.28 16.95 3.04
C SER A 106 22.82 16.93 3.51
N LYS A 107 22.62 16.78 4.82
CA LYS A 107 21.29 16.86 5.43
C LYS A 107 20.60 18.18 5.08
N GLU A 108 21.32 19.28 5.20
CA GLU A 108 20.81 20.63 4.94
C GLU A 108 20.37 20.79 3.49
N GLU A 109 21.16 20.27 2.56
CA GLU A 109 20.82 20.28 1.14
C GLU A 109 19.57 19.48 0.84
N ILE A 110 19.43 18.29 1.45
CA ILE A 110 18.24 17.45 1.27
C ILE A 110 16.99 18.15 1.81
N VAL A 111 17.10 18.74 3.00
CA VAL A 111 15.96 19.46 3.63
C VAL A 111 15.53 20.62 2.75
N GLU A 112 16.49 21.38 2.20
CA GLU A 112 16.17 22.51 1.33
C GLU A 112 15.50 22.06 0.03
N LEU A 113 15.98 20.97 -0.56
CA LEU A 113 15.35 20.41 -1.76
C LEU A 113 13.91 19.99 -1.49
N ILE A 114 13.67 19.34 -0.36
CA ILE A 114 12.31 18.94 0.03
C ILE A 114 11.41 20.16 0.15
N ARG A 115 11.88 21.22 0.81
CA ARG A 115 11.09 22.45 0.97
C ARG A 115 10.74 23.08 -0.37
N SER A 116 11.70 23.12 -1.31
CA SER A 116 11.49 23.76 -2.60
C SER A 116 10.58 22.96 -3.52
N MET A 117 10.56 21.64 -3.38
CA MET A 117 9.87 20.75 -4.31
C MET A 117 8.53 20.22 -3.77
N TYR A 118 8.28 20.32 -2.49
CA TYR A 118 7.15 19.63 -1.85
C TYR A 118 5.79 20.02 -2.47
N GLU A 119 5.60 21.30 -2.73
CA GLU A 119 4.33 21.78 -3.29
C GLU A 119 4.19 21.49 -4.79
N GLU A 120 5.27 21.16 -5.46
CA GLU A 120 5.27 20.87 -6.90
C GLU A 120 4.94 19.41 -7.20
N VAL A 121 5.03 18.55 -6.21
CA VAL A 121 4.86 17.10 -6.40
C VAL A 121 3.45 16.62 -6.06
#